data_4c7908261f785d127645a381099f8b46
#
_entry.id   4c7908261f785d127645a381099f8b46
#
_cell.length_a   1.000
_cell.length_b   1.000
_cell.length_c   1.000
_cell.angle_alpha   90.00
_cell.angle_beta   90.00
_cell.angle_gamma   90.00
#
_symmetry.space_group_name_H-M   'P 1'
#
loop_
_entity.id
_entity.type
_entity.pdbx_description
1 polymer ?
#
loop_
_entity_poly.entity_id
_entity_poly.type
_entity_poly.pdbx_seq_one_letter_code
_entity_poly.pdbx_strand_id
1 'polypeptide(L)'
;MLSAQDISGLMAMMPAFATDNAGDYRARSTVDVGRLHAGVDRMIGDGANVISTTGSFGECHTLLMDEFRTLAHETAAVNKQRVPLFVGVTSTHTREVFEKCKLLEGAKVDGILVGVP
;
A
#
# COMPACT_ATOMS: atom_id res chain seq x y z
N MET A 1 7.62 11.40 -14.73
CA MET A 1 8.32 11.37 -13.43
C MET A 1 7.67 12.38 -12.51
N LEU A 2 7.38 12.01 -11.26
CA LEU A 2 6.85 12.97 -10.28
C LEU A 2 7.89 14.04 -9.92
N SER A 3 7.41 15.27 -9.77
CA SER A 3 8.16 16.38 -9.19
C SER A 3 7.61 16.71 -7.78
N ALA A 4 8.33 17.53 -7.03
CA ALA A 4 7.85 17.99 -5.73
C ALA A 4 6.51 18.74 -5.82
N GLN A 5 6.22 19.33 -6.96
CA GLN A 5 4.97 20.08 -7.21
C GLN A 5 3.76 19.14 -7.38
N ASP A 6 3.99 17.89 -7.77
CA ASP A 6 2.94 16.89 -7.92
C ASP A 6 2.50 16.30 -6.58
N ILE A 7 3.29 16.52 -5.52
CA ILE A 7 3.04 16.01 -4.18
C ILE A 7 2.58 17.16 -3.30
N SER A 8 1.28 17.40 -3.26
CA SER A 8 0.69 18.46 -2.47
C SER A 8 -0.70 18.06 -1.97
N GLY A 9 -1.20 18.75 -0.96
CA GLY A 9 -2.52 18.50 -0.41
C GLY A 9 -2.54 17.36 0.62
N LEU A 10 -3.62 16.59 0.62
CA LEU A 10 -3.85 15.52 1.58
C LEU A 10 -3.26 14.19 1.10
N MET A 11 -2.36 13.62 1.87
CA MET A 11 -1.93 12.23 1.71
C MET A 11 -2.78 11.33 2.62
N ALA A 12 -3.54 10.45 2.01
CA ALA A 12 -4.34 9.46 2.74
C ALA A 12 -3.57 8.15 2.89
N MET A 13 -3.42 7.70 4.15
CA MET A 13 -2.83 6.41 4.47
C MET A 13 -3.93 5.35 4.44
N MET A 14 -3.75 4.33 3.60
CA MET A 14 -4.72 3.25 3.43
C MET A 14 -4.48 2.14 4.45
N PRO A 15 -5.54 1.54 5.02
CA PRO A 15 -5.41 0.33 5.85
C PRO A 15 -5.09 -0.90 4.98
N ALA A 16 -4.84 -2.05 5.61
CA ALA A 16 -4.56 -3.30 4.92
C ALA A 16 -5.81 -3.95 4.27
N PHE A 17 -7.01 -3.42 4.52
CA PHE A 17 -8.28 -3.98 4.01
C PHE A 17 -8.43 -5.47 4.32
N ALA A 18 -8.34 -5.81 5.60
CA ALA A 18 -8.32 -7.18 6.07
C ALA A 18 -9.65 -7.92 5.82
N THR A 19 -9.55 -9.21 5.53
CA THR A 19 -10.68 -10.13 5.53
C THR A 19 -11.21 -10.34 6.95
N ASP A 20 -12.44 -10.85 7.07
CA ASP A 20 -13.07 -11.05 8.40
C ASP A 20 -12.32 -12.07 9.29
N ASN A 21 -11.57 -12.99 8.68
CA ASN A 21 -10.79 -14.01 9.40
C ASN A 21 -9.32 -13.61 9.64
N ALA A 22 -8.93 -12.38 9.32
CA ALA A 22 -7.54 -11.94 9.42
C ALA A 22 -6.97 -12.00 10.86
N GLY A 23 -7.82 -12.03 11.87
CA GLY A 23 -7.41 -12.22 13.26
C GLY A 23 -6.96 -13.64 13.62
N ASP A 24 -7.21 -14.64 12.78
CA ASP A 24 -6.72 -16.00 12.99
C ASP A 24 -5.28 -16.11 12.44
N TYR A 25 -4.31 -16.42 13.32
CA TYR A 25 -2.90 -16.53 12.93
C TYR A 25 -2.63 -17.60 11.85
N ARG A 26 -3.57 -18.51 11.62
CA ARG A 26 -3.51 -19.54 10.56
C ARG A 26 -4.04 -19.06 9.23
N ALA A 27 -4.75 -17.92 9.21
CA ALA A 27 -5.31 -17.39 7.99
C ALA A 27 -4.22 -17.01 6.98
N ARG A 28 -4.54 -17.15 5.71
CA ARG A 28 -3.69 -16.76 4.58
C ARG A 28 -4.53 -15.94 3.62
N SER A 29 -3.86 -15.14 2.80
CA SER A 29 -4.53 -14.27 1.82
C SER A 29 -5.56 -13.35 2.47
N THR A 30 -5.15 -12.64 3.52
CA THR A 30 -6.03 -11.86 4.38
C THR A 30 -6.31 -10.46 3.85
N VAL A 31 -5.89 -10.12 2.63
CA VAL A 31 -6.26 -8.88 1.96
C VAL A 31 -7.57 -9.07 1.20
N ASP A 32 -8.58 -8.29 1.58
CA ASP A 32 -9.86 -8.26 0.88
C ASP A 32 -9.77 -7.30 -0.31
N VAL A 33 -9.56 -7.84 -1.50
CA VAL A 33 -9.36 -7.06 -2.74
C VAL A 33 -10.60 -6.22 -3.08
N GLY A 34 -11.81 -6.72 -2.82
CA GLY A 34 -13.04 -5.97 -3.06
C GLY A 34 -13.15 -4.74 -2.17
N ARG A 35 -12.88 -4.89 -0.88
CA ARG A 35 -12.83 -3.76 0.07
C ARG A 35 -11.72 -2.78 -0.29
N LEU A 36 -10.56 -3.28 -0.71
CA LEU A 36 -9.44 -2.45 -1.15
C LEU A 36 -9.86 -1.57 -2.33
N HIS A 37 -10.42 -2.16 -3.39
CA HIS A 37 -10.84 -1.42 -4.58
C HIS A 37 -11.87 -0.35 -4.24
N ALA A 38 -12.90 -0.69 -3.47
CA ALA A 38 -13.91 0.26 -3.03
C ALA A 38 -13.31 1.38 -2.15
N GLY A 39 -12.39 1.03 -1.25
CA GLY A 39 -11.73 1.98 -0.36
C GLY A 39 -10.85 2.98 -1.10
N VAL A 40 -10.06 2.52 -2.06
CA VAL A 40 -9.22 3.39 -2.90
C VAL A 40 -10.07 4.34 -3.73
N ASP A 41 -11.09 3.82 -4.41
CA ASP A 41 -12.00 4.63 -5.22
C ASP A 41 -12.68 5.70 -4.38
N ARG A 42 -13.15 5.34 -3.20
CA ARG A 42 -13.79 6.28 -2.29
C ARG A 42 -12.81 7.35 -1.80
N MET A 43 -11.61 6.96 -1.38
CA MET A 43 -10.60 7.87 -0.87
C MET A 43 -10.22 8.92 -1.92
N ILE A 44 -10.03 8.51 -3.17
CA ILE A 44 -9.73 9.42 -4.27
C ILE A 44 -10.94 10.31 -4.58
N GLY A 45 -12.16 9.73 -4.60
CA GLY A 45 -13.41 10.46 -4.82
C GLY A 45 -13.68 11.52 -3.74
N ASP A 46 -13.30 11.25 -2.51
CA ASP A 46 -13.45 12.16 -1.37
C ASP A 46 -12.35 13.26 -1.32
N GLY A 47 -11.41 13.25 -2.25
CA GLY A 47 -10.45 14.34 -2.46
C GLY A 47 -9.03 14.08 -1.97
N ALA A 48 -8.62 12.84 -1.72
CA ALA A 48 -7.22 12.54 -1.46
C ALA A 48 -6.36 12.93 -2.67
N ASN A 49 -5.28 13.68 -2.42
CA ASN A 49 -4.37 14.17 -3.46
C ASN A 49 -3.21 13.19 -3.70
N VAL A 50 -2.87 12.43 -2.67
CA VAL A 50 -1.84 11.39 -2.66
C VAL A 50 -2.36 10.24 -1.83
N ILE A 51 -2.12 9.01 -2.23
CA ILE A 51 -2.43 7.83 -1.41
C ILE A 51 -1.16 7.10 -1.05
N SER A 52 -1.16 6.50 0.13
CA SER A 52 -0.08 5.62 0.56
C SER A 52 -0.64 4.37 1.22
N THR A 53 0.08 3.27 1.09
CA THR A 53 -0.28 1.98 1.69
C THR A 53 0.92 1.38 2.41
N THR A 54 0.68 0.41 3.25
CA THR A 54 1.71 -0.37 3.95
C THR A 54 2.75 0.45 4.73
N GLY A 55 2.43 1.69 5.11
CA GLY A 55 3.16 2.41 6.15
C GLY A 55 2.80 1.86 7.54
N SER A 56 3.31 2.48 8.61
CA SER A 56 3.01 2.05 9.99
C SER A 56 1.51 2.02 10.27
N PHE A 57 0.78 3.07 9.90
CA PHE A 57 -0.68 3.12 10.00
C PHE A 57 -1.38 2.23 8.99
N GLY A 58 -0.71 1.83 7.91
CA GLY A 58 -1.18 0.89 6.90
C GLY A 58 -0.89 -0.56 7.27
N GLU A 59 -0.58 -0.84 8.51
CA GLU A 59 -0.45 -2.19 9.09
C GLU A 59 0.64 -3.05 8.42
N CYS A 60 1.74 -2.42 7.98
CA CYS A 60 2.83 -3.11 7.26
C CYS A 60 3.40 -4.33 7.97
N HIS A 61 3.29 -4.37 9.31
CA HIS A 61 3.83 -5.43 10.16
C HIS A 61 2.89 -6.63 10.33
N THR A 62 1.67 -6.57 9.81
CA THR A 62 0.68 -7.65 9.90
C THR A 62 0.61 -8.52 8.64
N LEU A 63 1.28 -8.10 7.58
CA LEU A 63 1.18 -8.71 6.25
C LEU A 63 2.31 -9.71 6.00
N LEU A 64 1.95 -10.86 5.45
CA LEU A 64 2.91 -11.75 4.82
C LEU A 64 3.42 -11.14 3.51
N MET A 65 4.53 -11.62 2.99
CA MET A 65 5.15 -11.03 1.79
C MET A 65 4.27 -11.13 0.53
N ASP A 66 3.52 -12.21 0.39
CA ASP A 66 2.54 -12.37 -0.70
C ASP A 66 1.32 -11.46 -0.53
N GLU A 67 0.88 -11.23 0.70
CA GLU A 67 -0.18 -10.27 1.03
C GLU A 67 0.27 -8.84 0.77
N PHE A 68 1.50 -8.48 1.14
CA PHE A 68 2.12 -7.20 0.81
C PHE A 68 2.10 -6.96 -0.71
N ARG A 69 2.55 -7.95 -1.48
CA ARG A 69 2.54 -7.86 -2.94
C ARG A 69 1.13 -7.64 -3.49
N THR A 70 0.18 -8.43 -3.02
CA THR A 70 -1.23 -8.31 -3.44
C THR A 70 -1.76 -6.90 -3.14
N LEU A 71 -1.58 -6.42 -1.92
CA LEU A 71 -2.05 -5.10 -1.51
C LEU A 71 -1.46 -3.98 -2.39
N ALA A 72 -0.15 -4.00 -2.62
CA ALA A 72 0.53 -2.99 -3.41
C ALA A 72 0.08 -3.01 -4.89
N HIS A 73 0.06 -4.19 -5.52
CA HIS A 73 -0.33 -4.33 -6.92
C HIS A 73 -1.80 -3.99 -7.16
N GLU A 74 -2.69 -4.44 -6.29
CA GLU A 74 -4.12 -4.15 -6.40
C GLU A 74 -4.43 -2.66 -6.16
N THR A 75 -3.71 -2.03 -5.22
CA THR A 75 -3.83 -0.58 -5.02
C THR A 75 -3.38 0.19 -6.27
N ALA A 76 -2.25 -0.19 -6.86
CA ALA A 76 -1.79 0.42 -8.10
C ALA A 76 -2.76 0.23 -9.26
N ALA A 77 -3.34 -0.98 -9.38
CA ALA A 77 -4.28 -1.33 -10.43
C ALA A 77 -5.58 -0.50 -10.33
N VAL A 78 -6.16 -0.39 -9.15
CA VAL A 78 -7.40 0.38 -8.96
C VAL A 78 -7.14 1.89 -8.99
N ASN A 79 -5.98 2.35 -8.54
CA ASN A 79 -5.60 3.76 -8.63
C ASN A 79 -5.54 4.26 -10.08
N LYS A 80 -5.09 3.44 -11.01
CA LYS A 80 -4.96 3.80 -12.43
C LYS A 80 -4.22 5.11 -12.65
N GLN A 81 -3.23 5.37 -11.81
CA GLN A 81 -2.41 6.59 -11.83
C GLN A 81 -3.23 7.91 -11.68
N ARG A 82 -4.41 7.86 -11.07
CA ARG A 82 -5.23 9.05 -10.82
C ARG A 82 -4.60 10.03 -9.85
N VAL A 83 -3.89 9.49 -8.85
CA VAL A 83 -3.11 10.28 -7.88
C VAL A 83 -1.77 9.59 -7.64
N PRO A 84 -0.73 10.31 -7.14
CA PRO A 84 0.52 9.68 -6.74
C PRO A 84 0.30 8.58 -5.70
N LEU A 85 0.97 7.43 -5.87
CA LEU A 85 0.93 6.29 -4.97
C LEU A 85 2.30 6.05 -4.33
N PHE A 86 2.33 6.05 -3.01
CA PHE A 86 3.50 5.65 -2.22
C PHE A 86 3.25 4.33 -1.51
N VAL A 87 4.25 3.45 -1.51
CA VAL A 87 4.17 2.15 -0.83
C VAL A 87 5.21 2.09 0.28
N GLY A 88 4.77 1.79 1.49
CA GLY A 88 5.66 1.59 2.62
C GLY A 88 6.37 0.24 2.53
N VAL A 89 7.70 0.27 2.62
CA VAL A 89 8.54 -0.93 2.57
C VAL A 89 9.32 -1.13 3.88
N THR A 90 8.92 -0.44 4.93
CA THR A 90 9.52 -0.54 6.25
C THR A 90 9.57 -1.99 6.73
N SER A 91 10.70 -2.38 7.30
CA SER A 91 10.92 -3.70 7.89
C SER A 91 11.92 -3.60 9.04
N THR A 92 12.01 -4.66 9.83
CA THR A 92 12.98 -4.78 10.94
C THR A 92 14.41 -4.99 10.45
N HIS A 93 14.61 -5.33 9.19
CA HIS A 93 15.96 -5.47 8.63
C HIS A 93 16.01 -5.10 7.14
N THR A 94 17.17 -4.60 6.73
CA THR A 94 17.40 -4.03 5.40
C THR A 94 17.16 -5.03 4.26
N ARG A 95 17.47 -6.29 4.45
CA ARG A 95 17.29 -7.31 3.39
C ARG A 95 15.82 -7.45 2.98
N GLU A 96 14.90 -7.41 3.95
CA GLU A 96 13.47 -7.49 3.67
C GLU A 96 12.96 -6.22 2.96
N VAL A 97 13.53 -5.06 3.27
CA VAL A 97 13.23 -3.82 2.53
C VAL A 97 13.53 -4.01 1.04
N PHE A 98 14.69 -4.58 0.69
CA PHE A 98 15.03 -4.88 -0.70
C PHE A 98 14.09 -5.90 -1.33
N GLU A 99 13.72 -6.95 -0.60
CA GLU A 99 12.75 -7.93 -1.11
C GLU A 99 11.37 -7.29 -1.36
N LYS A 100 10.90 -6.45 -0.46
CA LYS A 100 9.67 -5.67 -0.67
C LYS A 100 9.76 -4.79 -1.92
N CYS A 101 10.88 -4.10 -2.13
CA CYS A 101 11.09 -3.29 -3.33
C CYS A 101 11.01 -4.13 -4.62
N LYS A 102 11.59 -5.33 -4.63
CA LYS A 102 11.49 -6.25 -5.77
C LYS A 102 10.05 -6.68 -6.04
N LEU A 103 9.25 -6.89 -5.00
CA LEU A 103 7.85 -7.26 -5.15
C LEU A 103 7.00 -6.16 -5.79
N LEU A 104 7.49 -4.92 -5.83
CA LEU A 104 6.80 -3.81 -6.50
C LEU A 104 7.06 -3.75 -8.01
N GLU A 105 7.96 -4.59 -8.54
CA GLU A 105 8.20 -4.64 -9.97
C GLU A 105 6.91 -4.93 -10.74
N GLY A 106 6.66 -4.13 -11.78
CA GLY A 106 5.43 -4.22 -12.59
C GLY A 106 4.24 -3.45 -12.03
N ALA A 107 4.27 -3.00 -10.77
CA ALA A 107 3.25 -2.11 -10.24
C ALA A 107 3.56 -0.64 -10.58
N LYS A 108 2.52 0.15 -10.83
CA LYS A 108 2.65 1.59 -11.08
C LYS A 108 2.69 2.34 -9.74
N VAL A 109 3.85 2.32 -9.10
CA VAL A 109 4.14 2.96 -7.83
C VAL A 109 5.05 4.16 -8.08
N ASP A 110 4.73 5.31 -7.50
CA ASP A 110 5.46 6.55 -7.73
C ASP A 110 6.59 6.78 -6.74
N GLY A 111 6.49 6.19 -5.55
CA GLY A 111 7.52 6.31 -4.53
C GLY A 111 7.38 5.28 -3.44
N ILE A 112 8.41 5.19 -2.59
CA ILE A 112 8.41 4.31 -1.43
C ILE A 112 8.54 5.13 -0.14
N LEU A 113 7.97 4.59 0.94
CA LEU A 113 8.15 5.11 2.29
C LEU A 113 9.02 4.12 3.06
N VAL A 114 10.15 4.61 3.57
CA VAL A 114 11.07 3.80 4.39
C VAL A 114 11.13 4.44 5.77
N GLY A 115 10.57 3.75 6.74
CA GLY A 115 10.65 4.15 8.14
C GLY A 115 11.82 3.48 8.85
N VAL A 116 12.24 4.08 9.95
CA VAL A 116 13.16 3.44 10.89
C VAL A 116 12.34 2.52 11.80
N PRO A 117 12.73 1.25 11.96
CA PRO A 117 12.01 0.32 12.82
C PRO A 117 12.13 0.68 14.31
#